data_d424f82b9f76ace374a149698166c258
#
_entry.id   d424f82b9f76ace374a149698166c258
#
_cell.length_a   1.000
_cell.length_b   1.000
_cell.length_c   1.000
_cell.angle_alpha   90.00
_cell.angle_beta   90.00
_cell.angle_gamma   90.00
#
_symmetry.space_group_name_H-M   'P 1'
#
loop_
_entity.id
_entity.type
_entity.pdbx_description
1 polymer ?
#
loop_
_entity_poly.entity_id
_entity_poly.type
_entity_poly.pdbx_seq_one_letter_code
_entity_poly.pdbx_strand_id
1 'polypeptide(L)'
;ITPQMRPVFHLTPRVGWMNDPNGFSYYNGAYHMFYQYYPYRPFWGPMHWGHAVSKDLLHWNYLPAALAPDEPYENGGGCFSGSAIDLADGRQLLVYTGVLSEKQPDGTMHDVQQQCVAVGDGVNYEKCENNPVMTAKQLPSDSNRFDFRDPKVWKAADGSYRCVMVNCDNKGDGRAVLFESKDGFSWNFKAEVAVLLEEAVVD
;
A
#
# COMPACT_ATOMS: atom_id res chain seq x y z
N ILE A 1 13.67 13.14 19.08
CA ILE A 1 14.68 12.09 19.33
C ILE A 1 16.03 12.78 19.28
N THR A 2 16.80 12.71 20.38
CA THR A 2 18.17 13.22 20.39
C THR A 2 19.05 12.36 19.47
N PRO A 3 20.12 12.90 18.87
CA PRO A 3 21.04 12.14 18.02
C PRO A 3 21.58 10.87 18.67
N GLN A 4 21.79 10.89 20.00
CA GLN A 4 22.29 9.77 20.79
C GLN A 4 21.32 8.57 20.89
N MET A 5 20.01 8.79 20.68
CA MET A 5 18.99 7.75 20.71
C MET A 5 18.62 7.21 19.31
N ARG A 6 19.20 7.76 18.25
CA ARG A 6 18.95 7.33 16.89
C ARG A 6 19.81 6.10 16.58
N PRO A 7 19.23 5.00 16.07
CA PRO A 7 20.01 3.86 15.59
C PRO A 7 21.08 4.27 14.57
N VAL A 8 22.24 3.61 14.61
CA VAL A 8 23.39 3.97 13.78
C VAL A 8 23.22 3.48 12.33
N PHE A 9 22.56 2.32 12.14
CA PHE A 9 22.47 1.65 10.84
C PHE A 9 21.04 1.24 10.43
N HIS A 10 20.01 1.54 11.25
CA HIS A 10 18.62 1.34 10.85
C HIS A 10 18.08 2.56 10.14
N LEU A 11 17.26 2.34 9.10
CA LEU A 11 16.45 3.41 8.53
C LEU A 11 15.46 3.90 9.59
N THR A 12 15.47 5.19 9.86
CA THR A 12 14.55 5.85 10.81
C THR A 12 14.00 7.12 10.19
N PRO A 13 12.79 7.57 10.51
CA PRO A 13 12.27 8.82 9.96
C PRO A 13 13.09 10.00 10.51
N ARG A 14 13.25 11.05 9.72
CA ARG A 14 13.90 12.28 10.20
C ARG A 14 13.10 12.96 11.29
N VAL A 15 11.78 12.96 11.13
CA VAL A 15 10.79 13.52 12.07
C VAL A 15 9.52 12.67 12.03
N GLY A 16 8.63 12.88 12.99
CA GLY A 16 7.29 12.31 12.97
C GLY A 16 7.23 10.83 13.34
N TRP A 17 6.30 10.12 12.73
CA TRP A 17 5.97 8.72 12.96
C TRP A 17 6.36 7.85 11.75
N MET A 18 6.80 6.64 11.99
CA MET A 18 7.08 5.60 10.99
C MET A 18 6.57 4.26 11.50
N ASN A 19 5.95 3.47 10.62
CA ASN A 19 5.63 2.06 10.88
C ASN A 19 6.04 1.17 9.68
N ASP A 20 5.12 0.60 8.93
CA ASP A 20 5.37 -0.47 7.95
C ASP A 20 6.36 -0.08 6.85
N PRO A 21 7.31 -0.95 6.49
CA PRO A 21 8.05 -0.82 5.25
C PRO A 21 7.14 -1.12 4.05
N ASN A 22 7.25 -0.32 3.00
CA ASN A 22 6.45 -0.41 1.79
C ASN A 22 7.34 -0.45 0.55
N GLY A 23 6.86 -1.05 -0.53
CA GLY A 23 7.42 -0.91 -1.87
C GLY A 23 8.92 -1.19 -1.98
N PHE A 24 9.49 -2.03 -1.09
CA PHE A 24 10.92 -2.37 -1.17
C PHE A 24 11.25 -2.96 -2.53
N SER A 25 12.18 -2.32 -3.24
CA SER A 25 12.51 -2.65 -4.62
C SER A 25 13.92 -2.21 -4.99
N TYR A 26 14.48 -2.81 -6.04
CA TYR A 26 15.71 -2.32 -6.68
C TYR A 26 15.32 -1.70 -8.01
N TYR A 27 15.52 -0.39 -8.15
CA TYR A 27 15.08 0.36 -9.31
C TYR A 27 16.12 1.42 -9.66
N ASN A 28 16.42 1.60 -10.95
CA ASN A 28 17.41 2.57 -11.46
C ASN A 28 18.75 2.56 -10.72
N GLY A 29 19.25 1.35 -10.38
CA GLY A 29 20.57 1.19 -9.77
C GLY A 29 20.65 1.49 -8.27
N ALA A 30 19.50 1.59 -7.58
CA ALA A 30 19.42 1.80 -6.14
C ALA A 30 18.32 0.94 -5.51
N TYR A 31 18.47 0.61 -4.24
CA TYR A 31 17.40 0.07 -3.41
C TYR A 31 16.48 1.21 -2.98
N HIS A 32 15.21 1.05 -3.21
CA HIS A 32 14.16 1.98 -2.76
C HIS A 32 13.43 1.36 -1.58
N MET A 33 13.25 2.14 -0.52
CA MET A 33 12.44 1.80 0.63
C MET A 33 11.44 2.91 0.85
N PHE A 34 10.17 2.57 0.68
CA PHE A 34 9.08 3.43 1.12
C PHE A 34 8.63 2.95 2.51
N TYR A 35 7.92 3.80 3.22
CA TYR A 35 7.45 3.47 4.55
C TYR A 35 6.23 4.29 4.93
N GLN A 36 5.35 3.74 5.75
CA GLN A 36 4.26 4.47 6.36
C GLN A 36 4.82 5.62 7.17
N TYR A 37 4.34 6.82 6.91
CA TYR A 37 4.93 8.04 7.43
C TYR A 37 3.89 9.09 7.79
N TYR A 38 3.98 9.63 9.02
CA TYR A 38 3.26 10.83 9.41
C TYR A 38 4.25 11.90 9.84
N PRO A 39 4.50 12.93 9.01
CA PRO A 39 5.60 13.88 9.23
C PRO A 39 5.35 14.89 10.36
N TYR A 40 4.10 15.10 10.75
CA TYR A 40 3.73 16.25 11.56
C TYR A 40 3.86 16.03 13.07
N ARG A 41 3.76 14.77 13.54
CA ARG A 41 3.79 14.44 14.98
C ARG A 41 4.37 13.04 15.23
N PRO A 42 4.91 12.76 16.43
CA PRO A 42 5.50 11.45 16.77
C PRO A 42 4.44 10.43 17.20
N PHE A 43 3.28 10.43 16.56
CA PHE A 43 2.22 9.45 16.72
C PHE A 43 1.48 9.26 15.41
N TRP A 44 0.69 8.22 15.31
CA TRP A 44 -0.06 7.86 14.12
C TRP A 44 -1.02 8.98 13.67
N GLY A 45 -1.15 9.19 12.37
CA GLY A 45 -2.07 10.13 11.73
C GLY A 45 -2.26 9.77 10.26
N PRO A 46 -2.95 10.58 9.45
CA PRO A 46 -3.16 10.26 8.03
C PRO A 46 -1.84 9.98 7.31
N MET A 47 -1.72 8.73 6.83
CA MET A 47 -0.45 8.18 6.35
C MET A 47 -0.04 8.76 5.00
N HIS A 48 1.23 9.08 4.93
CA HIS A 48 2.01 9.35 3.73
C HIS A 48 2.91 8.13 3.45
N TRP A 49 3.50 8.07 2.29
CA TRP A 49 4.66 7.22 2.04
C TRP A 49 5.92 8.05 2.09
N GLY A 50 6.70 7.90 3.17
CA GLY A 50 8.08 8.36 3.21
C GLY A 50 8.93 7.56 2.24
N HIS A 51 10.06 8.12 1.78
CA HIS A 51 10.90 7.49 0.78
C HIS A 51 12.38 7.68 1.09
N ALA A 52 13.15 6.62 0.95
CA ALA A 52 14.60 6.64 1.06
C ALA A 52 15.23 5.69 0.04
N VAL A 53 16.45 6.01 -0.40
CA VAL A 53 17.22 5.19 -1.35
C VAL A 53 18.59 4.87 -0.80
N SER A 54 19.11 3.68 -1.17
CA SER A 54 20.41 3.19 -0.77
C SER A 54 21.07 2.42 -1.90
N LYS A 55 22.41 2.44 -1.94
CA LYS A 55 23.20 1.58 -2.83
C LYS A 55 23.72 0.32 -2.13
N ASP A 56 23.70 0.28 -0.80
CA ASP A 56 24.35 -0.75 0.01
C ASP A 56 23.44 -1.28 1.15
N LEU A 57 22.22 -0.79 1.29
CA LEU A 57 21.23 -1.11 2.34
C LEU A 57 21.63 -0.65 3.76
N LEU A 58 22.76 0.02 3.90
CA LEU A 58 23.27 0.55 5.17
C LEU A 58 23.16 2.06 5.23
N HIS A 59 23.55 2.74 4.13
CA HIS A 59 23.53 4.19 4.03
C HIS A 59 22.33 4.63 3.20
N TRP A 60 21.42 5.38 3.84
CA TRP A 60 20.15 5.81 3.24
C TRP A 60 20.12 7.30 2.98
N ASN A 61 19.75 7.68 1.77
CA ASN A 61 19.45 9.04 1.37
C ASN A 61 17.94 9.23 1.32
N TYR A 62 17.43 10.20 2.09
CA TYR A 62 16.01 10.50 2.14
C TYR A 62 15.61 11.35 0.94
N LEU A 63 14.55 10.96 0.28
CA LEU A 63 13.88 11.69 -0.78
C LEU A 63 12.60 12.36 -0.24
N PRO A 64 11.94 13.23 -1.04
CA PRO A 64 10.61 13.70 -0.72
C PRO A 64 9.65 12.51 -0.49
N ALA A 65 8.58 12.74 0.27
CA ALA A 65 7.53 11.73 0.41
C ALA A 65 6.95 11.41 -0.97
N ALA A 66 6.83 10.10 -1.27
CA ALA A 66 6.33 9.64 -2.56
C ALA A 66 4.82 9.83 -2.69
N LEU A 67 4.08 9.65 -1.59
CA LEU A 67 2.63 9.84 -1.53
C LEU A 67 2.25 10.69 -0.33
N ALA A 68 1.26 11.55 -0.51
CA ALA A 68 0.59 12.31 0.55
C ALA A 68 -0.93 12.08 0.43
N PRO A 69 -1.72 12.16 1.52
CA PRO A 69 -3.17 11.99 1.46
C PRO A 69 -3.86 13.27 0.97
N ASP A 70 -3.71 13.58 -0.30
CA ASP A 70 -4.18 14.79 -0.97
C ASP A 70 -5.38 14.56 -1.90
N GLU A 71 -5.86 13.30 -1.99
CA GLU A 71 -7.02 12.94 -2.79
C GLU A 71 -8.25 12.63 -1.93
N PRO A 72 -9.47 12.89 -2.44
CA PRO A 72 -10.71 12.64 -1.68
C PRO A 72 -10.87 11.20 -1.19
N TYR A 73 -10.37 10.22 -1.95
CA TYR A 73 -10.43 8.79 -1.60
C TYR A 73 -9.40 8.35 -0.55
N GLU A 74 -8.67 9.28 0.04
CA GLU A 74 -7.66 9.09 1.10
C GLU A 74 -7.97 9.87 2.38
N ASN A 75 -9.13 10.52 2.45
CA ASN A 75 -9.48 11.47 3.51
C ASN A 75 -9.72 10.82 4.89
N GLY A 76 -9.70 9.50 4.98
CA GLY A 76 -9.76 8.72 6.23
C GLY A 76 -8.37 8.49 6.80
N GLY A 77 -7.81 7.30 6.58
CA GLY A 77 -6.48 6.93 7.08
C GLY A 77 -5.29 7.41 6.24
N GLY A 78 -5.52 7.92 5.04
CA GLY A 78 -4.49 8.31 4.10
C GLY A 78 -4.03 7.19 3.16
N CYS A 79 -2.74 7.18 2.82
CA CYS A 79 -2.11 6.20 1.95
C CYS A 79 -1.53 5.06 2.79
N PHE A 80 -2.29 3.95 2.94
CA PHE A 80 -1.85 2.76 3.69
C PHE A 80 -0.85 1.93 2.89
N SER A 81 -0.43 0.81 3.50
CA SER A 81 0.64 -0.05 3.01
C SER A 81 0.39 -0.63 1.63
N GLY A 82 1.48 -1.04 0.99
CA GLY A 82 1.48 -1.60 -0.35
C GLY A 82 2.86 -1.97 -0.86
N SER A 83 2.98 -2.08 -2.17
CA SER A 83 4.19 -2.57 -2.83
C SER A 83 4.53 -1.78 -4.09
N ALA A 84 5.72 -2.02 -4.65
CA ALA A 84 6.20 -1.39 -5.88
C ALA A 84 6.64 -2.43 -6.90
N ILE A 85 6.57 -2.07 -8.18
CA ILE A 85 7.05 -2.89 -9.29
C ILE A 85 7.43 -2.03 -10.48
N ASP A 86 8.37 -2.52 -11.31
CA ASP A 86 8.78 -1.86 -12.54
C ASP A 86 7.80 -2.19 -13.66
N LEU A 87 7.36 -1.16 -14.36
CA LEU A 87 6.57 -1.28 -15.59
C LEU A 87 7.46 -1.61 -16.78
N ALA A 88 6.85 -2.11 -17.85
CA ALA A 88 7.56 -2.45 -19.08
C ALA A 88 8.16 -1.23 -19.79
N ASP A 89 7.63 -0.04 -19.55
CA ASP A 89 8.12 1.23 -20.09
C ASP A 89 9.25 1.87 -19.26
N GLY A 90 9.69 1.19 -18.21
CA GLY A 90 10.79 1.63 -17.35
C GLY A 90 10.38 2.54 -16.19
N ARG A 91 9.10 2.90 -16.05
CA ARG A 91 8.60 3.62 -14.89
C ARG A 91 8.36 2.66 -13.71
N GLN A 92 8.31 3.19 -12.50
CA GLN A 92 7.96 2.42 -11.31
C GLN A 92 6.50 2.66 -10.94
N LEU A 93 5.76 1.58 -10.70
CA LEU A 93 4.39 1.59 -10.22
C LEU A 93 4.37 1.32 -8.71
N LEU A 94 3.71 2.18 -7.96
CA LEU A 94 3.32 1.95 -6.58
C LEU A 94 1.87 1.49 -6.56
N VAL A 95 1.58 0.40 -5.85
CA VAL A 95 0.22 -0.09 -5.59
C VAL A 95 0.01 0.01 -4.09
N TYR A 96 -0.97 0.78 -3.65
CA TYR A 96 -1.18 1.10 -2.25
C TYR A 96 -2.66 1.09 -1.88
N THR A 97 -2.97 1.05 -0.59
CA THR A 97 -4.33 1.14 -0.09
C THR A 97 -4.68 2.58 0.23
N GLY A 98 -5.62 3.16 -0.50
CA GLY A 98 -6.25 4.45 -0.18
C GLY A 98 -7.39 4.24 0.81
N VAL A 99 -7.47 5.06 1.85
CA VAL A 99 -8.48 4.94 2.91
C VAL A 99 -9.44 6.11 2.88
N LEU A 100 -10.66 5.84 2.42
CA LEU A 100 -11.78 6.79 2.38
C LEU A 100 -12.58 6.70 3.67
N SER A 101 -12.83 7.81 4.34
CA SER A 101 -13.82 7.87 5.43
C SER A 101 -15.20 8.17 4.88
N GLU A 102 -16.11 7.21 4.99
CA GLU A 102 -17.46 7.28 4.42
C GLU A 102 -18.52 7.34 5.51
N LYS A 103 -19.46 8.28 5.38
CA LYS A 103 -20.60 8.38 6.28
C LYS A 103 -21.63 7.30 5.94
N GLN A 104 -21.98 6.49 6.92
CA GLN A 104 -22.99 5.44 6.78
C GLN A 104 -24.43 5.99 6.98
N PRO A 105 -25.46 5.25 6.56
CA PRO A 105 -26.87 5.68 6.72
C PRO A 105 -27.29 5.98 8.14
N ASP A 106 -26.68 5.33 9.14
CA ASP A 106 -26.93 5.56 10.58
C ASP A 106 -26.18 6.78 11.14
N GLY A 107 -25.38 7.47 10.29
CA GLY A 107 -24.60 8.64 10.63
C GLY A 107 -23.20 8.37 11.17
N THR A 108 -22.82 7.11 11.38
CA THR A 108 -21.45 6.73 11.76
C THR A 108 -20.46 6.94 10.60
N MET A 109 -19.19 7.10 10.93
CA MET A 109 -18.10 7.15 9.93
C MET A 109 -17.39 5.81 9.91
N HIS A 110 -17.18 5.26 8.72
CA HIS A 110 -16.41 4.04 8.52
C HIS A 110 -15.32 4.27 7.48
N ASP A 111 -14.16 3.71 7.73
CA ASP A 111 -13.06 3.72 6.78
C ASP A 111 -13.25 2.60 5.75
N VAL A 112 -13.26 2.97 4.47
CA VAL A 112 -13.35 2.07 3.32
C VAL A 112 -11.98 1.97 2.68
N GLN A 113 -11.44 0.77 2.63
CA GLN A 113 -10.14 0.48 2.04
C GLN A 113 -10.30 0.05 0.59
N GLN A 114 -9.47 0.63 -0.29
CA GLN A 114 -9.50 0.39 -1.72
C GLN A 114 -8.11 0.58 -2.30
N GLN A 115 -7.80 -0.10 -3.43
CA GLN A 115 -6.44 -0.04 -3.94
C GLN A 115 -6.31 1.04 -4.99
N CYS A 116 -5.23 1.78 -4.86
CA CYS A 116 -4.84 2.88 -5.71
C CYS A 116 -3.46 2.63 -6.31
N VAL A 117 -3.15 3.34 -7.38
CA VAL A 117 -1.86 3.27 -8.05
C VAL A 117 -1.29 4.66 -8.28
N ALA A 118 0.03 4.76 -8.17
CA ALA A 118 0.79 5.92 -8.56
C ALA A 118 1.98 5.48 -9.41
N VAL A 119 2.41 6.30 -10.35
CA VAL A 119 3.50 5.97 -11.26
C VAL A 119 4.56 7.08 -11.22
N GLY A 120 5.84 6.68 -11.27
CA GLY A 120 6.93 7.65 -11.18
C GLY A 120 8.25 7.18 -11.74
N ASP A 121 9.24 8.04 -11.57
CA ASP A 121 10.61 7.88 -12.08
C ASP A 121 11.62 7.40 -11.00
N GLY A 122 11.12 7.09 -9.82
CA GLY A 122 11.93 6.73 -8.65
C GLY A 122 12.21 7.91 -7.70
N VAL A 123 11.75 9.11 -8.04
CA VAL A 123 11.83 10.31 -7.19
C VAL A 123 10.47 10.96 -7.05
N ASN A 124 9.80 11.23 -8.16
CA ASN A 124 8.49 11.87 -8.23
C ASN A 124 7.44 10.83 -8.65
N TYR A 125 6.30 10.86 -8.01
CA TYR A 125 5.19 9.95 -8.27
C TYR A 125 3.90 10.74 -8.46
N GLU A 126 3.12 10.33 -9.47
CA GLU A 126 1.83 10.91 -9.79
C GLU A 126 0.74 9.85 -9.61
N LYS A 127 -0.32 10.18 -8.90
CA LYS A 127 -1.48 9.33 -8.71
C LYS A 127 -2.27 9.25 -10.01
N CYS A 128 -2.78 8.06 -10.33
CA CYS A 128 -3.54 7.87 -11.56
C CYS A 128 -4.95 8.45 -11.43
N GLU A 129 -5.44 9.09 -12.48
CA GLU A 129 -6.76 9.74 -12.50
C GLU A 129 -7.93 8.76 -12.29
N ASN A 130 -7.74 7.49 -12.66
CA ASN A 130 -8.77 6.45 -12.51
C ASN A 130 -8.76 5.73 -11.15
N ASN A 131 -8.00 6.23 -10.18
CA ASN A 131 -8.06 5.71 -8.81
C ASN A 131 -9.45 5.91 -8.17
N PRO A 132 -9.88 4.94 -7.33
CA PRO A 132 -9.25 3.66 -7.01
C PRO A 132 -9.44 2.62 -8.12
N VAL A 133 -8.39 1.82 -8.39
CA VAL A 133 -8.38 0.81 -9.48
C VAL A 133 -8.89 -0.57 -9.06
N MET A 134 -8.89 -0.87 -7.74
CA MET A 134 -9.49 -2.09 -7.19
C MET A 134 -10.32 -1.74 -5.96
N THR A 135 -11.56 -2.19 -5.94
CA THR A 135 -12.53 -1.92 -4.87
C THR A 135 -13.26 -3.19 -4.45
N ALA A 136 -13.88 -3.17 -3.29
CA ALA A 136 -14.70 -4.30 -2.83
C ALA A 136 -15.87 -4.65 -3.77
N LYS A 137 -16.26 -3.75 -4.68
CA LYS A 137 -17.29 -4.04 -5.71
C LYS A 137 -16.89 -5.13 -6.70
N GLN A 138 -15.60 -5.41 -6.84
CA GLN A 138 -15.06 -6.44 -7.72
C GLN A 138 -14.90 -7.79 -7.01
N LEU A 139 -15.05 -7.83 -5.69
CA LEU A 139 -14.93 -9.02 -4.87
C LEU A 139 -16.26 -9.83 -4.84
N PRO A 140 -16.24 -11.08 -4.37
CA PRO A 140 -17.45 -11.84 -4.08
C PRO A 140 -18.43 -11.09 -3.19
N SER A 141 -19.73 -11.34 -3.35
CA SER A 141 -20.81 -10.57 -2.71
C SER A 141 -20.86 -10.68 -1.17
N ASP A 142 -20.21 -11.68 -0.61
CA ASP A 142 -20.07 -11.93 0.82
C ASP A 142 -18.82 -11.28 1.42
N SER A 143 -18.01 -10.60 0.62
CA SER A 143 -16.79 -9.89 1.08
C SER A 143 -17.14 -8.66 1.91
N ASN A 144 -16.38 -8.45 2.97
CA ASN A 144 -16.41 -7.22 3.73
C ASN A 144 -15.93 -6.05 2.86
N ARG A 145 -16.71 -4.97 2.83
CA ARG A 145 -16.40 -3.79 1.98
C ARG A 145 -15.40 -2.82 2.62
N PHE A 146 -15.12 -2.97 3.90
CA PHE A 146 -14.29 -2.03 4.66
C PHE A 146 -12.84 -2.49 4.76
N ASP A 147 -12.63 -3.79 4.95
CA ASP A 147 -11.32 -4.41 5.13
C ASP A 147 -10.84 -5.03 3.82
N PHE A 148 -10.06 -4.25 3.04
CA PHE A 148 -9.49 -4.69 1.76
C PHE A 148 -8.17 -3.94 1.52
N ARG A 149 -7.01 -4.55 1.89
CA ARG A 149 -5.73 -3.84 1.97
C ARG A 149 -4.49 -4.68 1.70
N ASP A 150 -3.32 -4.03 1.82
CA ASP A 150 -1.96 -4.59 1.78
C ASP A 150 -1.65 -5.27 0.44
N PRO A 151 -1.74 -4.54 -0.69
CA PRO A 151 -1.50 -5.10 -2.01
C PRO A 151 -0.02 -5.48 -2.20
N LYS A 152 0.22 -6.77 -2.52
CA LYS A 152 1.51 -7.25 -2.99
C LYS A 152 1.45 -7.55 -4.48
N VAL A 153 2.12 -6.73 -5.28
CA VAL A 153 2.19 -6.85 -6.73
C VAL A 153 3.45 -7.61 -7.16
N TRP A 154 3.34 -8.40 -8.24
CA TRP A 154 4.48 -8.99 -8.94
C TRP A 154 4.18 -9.19 -10.42
N LYS A 155 5.23 -9.37 -11.22
CA LYS A 155 5.12 -9.70 -12.65
C LYS A 155 5.09 -11.21 -12.81
N ALA A 156 4.08 -11.71 -13.47
CA ALA A 156 3.93 -13.14 -13.77
C ALA A 156 4.79 -13.54 -14.97
N ALA A 157 5.02 -14.84 -15.15
CA ALA A 157 5.84 -15.38 -16.23
C ALA A 157 5.29 -15.08 -17.64
N ASP A 158 3.98 -14.86 -17.75
CA ASP A 158 3.30 -14.45 -18.99
C ASP A 158 3.41 -12.95 -19.30
N GLY A 159 4.13 -12.19 -18.44
CA GLY A 159 4.33 -10.76 -18.57
C GLY A 159 3.21 -9.91 -17.99
N SER A 160 2.09 -10.49 -17.56
CA SER A 160 1.03 -9.78 -16.85
C SER A 160 1.43 -9.44 -15.41
N TYR A 161 0.67 -8.57 -14.78
CA TYR A 161 0.81 -8.25 -13.36
C TYR A 161 -0.22 -9.02 -12.54
N ARG A 162 0.20 -9.47 -11.38
CA ARG A 162 -0.64 -10.10 -10.37
C ARG A 162 -0.55 -9.29 -9.08
N CYS A 163 -1.64 -9.23 -8.34
CA CYS A 163 -1.67 -8.58 -7.05
C CYS A 163 -2.49 -9.41 -6.07
N VAL A 164 -1.90 -9.80 -4.96
CA VAL A 164 -2.59 -10.44 -3.85
C VAL A 164 -2.82 -9.42 -2.74
N MET A 165 -3.99 -9.49 -2.12
CA MET A 165 -4.41 -8.61 -1.02
C MET A 165 -5.18 -9.40 0.01
N VAL A 166 -5.33 -8.83 1.20
CA VAL A 166 -6.16 -9.40 2.24
C VAL A 166 -7.54 -8.75 2.25
N ASN A 167 -8.52 -9.57 2.54
CA ASN A 167 -9.91 -9.20 2.79
C ASN A 167 -10.47 -10.15 3.86
N CYS A 168 -11.66 -9.93 4.33
CA CYS A 168 -12.45 -10.91 5.08
C CYS A 168 -13.86 -10.99 4.51
N ASP A 169 -14.59 -12.02 4.88
CA ASP A 169 -16.01 -12.07 4.60
C ASP A 169 -16.83 -11.27 5.61
N ASN A 170 -18.15 -11.24 5.44
CA ASN A 170 -19.05 -10.53 6.36
C ASN A 170 -19.20 -11.22 7.74
N LYS A 171 -18.57 -12.38 7.94
CA LYS A 171 -18.50 -13.08 9.23
C LYS A 171 -17.17 -12.82 9.95
N GLY A 172 -16.18 -12.26 9.24
CA GLY A 172 -14.86 -11.97 9.75
C GLY A 172 -13.79 -13.03 9.37
N ASP A 173 -14.15 -14.04 8.57
CA ASP A 173 -13.19 -15.03 8.10
C ASP A 173 -12.21 -14.41 7.11
N GLY A 174 -10.91 -14.49 7.42
CA GLY A 174 -9.85 -13.88 6.62
C GLY A 174 -9.66 -14.57 5.27
N ARG A 175 -9.41 -13.76 4.23
CA ARG A 175 -9.22 -14.23 2.84
C ARG A 175 -8.01 -13.59 2.19
N ALA A 176 -7.33 -14.34 1.32
CA ALA A 176 -6.39 -13.80 0.35
C ALA A 176 -7.06 -13.79 -1.03
N VAL A 177 -7.10 -12.63 -1.66
CA VAL A 177 -7.73 -12.42 -2.97
C VAL A 177 -6.71 -12.02 -4.01
N LEU A 178 -6.84 -12.56 -5.22
CA LEU A 178 -5.94 -12.36 -6.34
C LEU A 178 -6.60 -11.51 -7.42
N PHE A 179 -5.88 -10.49 -7.85
CA PHE A 179 -6.21 -9.68 -9.03
C PHE A 179 -5.15 -9.84 -10.12
N GLU A 180 -5.55 -9.58 -11.36
CA GLU A 180 -4.63 -9.54 -12.50
C GLU A 180 -4.82 -8.29 -13.33
N SER A 181 -3.73 -7.85 -13.97
CA SER A 181 -3.69 -6.72 -14.88
C SER A 181 -2.70 -6.99 -16.01
N LYS A 182 -2.98 -6.44 -17.20
CA LYS A 182 -2.04 -6.48 -18.35
C LYS A 182 -1.13 -5.26 -18.40
N ASP A 183 -1.57 -4.16 -17.80
CA ASP A 183 -0.95 -2.85 -17.91
C ASP A 183 -0.50 -2.24 -16.57
N GLY A 184 -0.95 -2.81 -15.44
CA GLY A 184 -0.73 -2.30 -14.09
C GLY A 184 -1.75 -1.25 -13.65
N PHE A 185 -2.68 -0.85 -14.53
CA PHE A 185 -3.65 0.22 -14.28
C PHE A 185 -5.10 -0.27 -14.27
N SER A 186 -5.40 -1.28 -15.08
CA SER A 186 -6.73 -1.91 -15.17
C SER A 186 -6.68 -3.29 -14.53
N TRP A 187 -7.38 -3.46 -13.42
CA TRP A 187 -7.31 -4.66 -12.58
C TRP A 187 -8.64 -5.41 -12.55
N ASN A 188 -8.56 -6.72 -12.64
CA ASN A 188 -9.71 -7.62 -12.58
C ASN A 188 -9.52 -8.67 -11.48
N PHE A 189 -10.56 -8.90 -10.69
CA PHE A 189 -10.60 -10.01 -9.74
C PHE A 189 -10.39 -11.34 -10.48
N LYS A 190 -9.51 -12.18 -9.96
CA LYS A 190 -9.16 -13.48 -10.56
C LYS A 190 -9.67 -14.64 -9.75
N ALA A 191 -9.39 -14.65 -8.46
CA ALA A 191 -9.71 -15.76 -7.58
C ALA A 191 -9.59 -15.36 -6.10
N GLU A 192 -10.26 -16.11 -5.26
CA GLU A 192 -9.92 -16.29 -3.86
C GLU A 192 -8.88 -17.42 -3.79
N VAL A 193 -7.71 -17.15 -3.20
CA VAL A 193 -6.56 -18.08 -3.23
C VAL A 193 -6.29 -18.76 -1.89
N ALA A 194 -6.81 -18.19 -0.80
CA ALA A 194 -6.78 -18.80 0.52
C ALA A 194 -7.91 -18.24 1.40
N VAL A 195 -8.47 -19.11 2.23
CA VAL A 195 -9.40 -18.78 3.32
C VAL A 195 -8.75 -19.20 4.62
N LEU A 196 -8.65 -18.28 5.58
CA LEU A 196 -8.19 -18.57 6.93
C LEU A 196 -9.44 -18.83 7.77
N LEU A 197 -9.74 -20.09 8.03
CA LEU A 197 -10.77 -20.48 9.00
C LEU A 197 -10.20 -20.34 10.42
N GLU A 198 -10.99 -19.83 11.34
CA GLU A 198 -10.64 -19.71 12.77
C GLU A 198 -10.52 -21.06 13.51
N GLU A 199 -10.37 -22.17 12.84
CA GLU A 199 -10.22 -23.47 13.47
C GLU A 199 -8.76 -23.95 13.44
N ALA A 200 -7.93 -23.36 14.31
CA ALA A 200 -6.74 -24.04 14.81
C ALA A 200 -6.27 -23.42 16.14
N VAL A 201 -7.13 -23.30 17.12
CA VAL A 201 -6.67 -23.43 18.51
C VAL A 201 -6.63 -24.93 18.79
N VAL A 202 -5.52 -25.56 18.43
CA VAL A 202 -5.19 -26.89 18.95
C VAL A 202 -4.52 -26.63 20.29
N ASP A 203 -5.15 -27.16 21.33
CA ASP A 203 -4.64 -27.22 22.72
C ASP A 203 -3.19 -27.70 22.83
#